data_0b7467e6746d975dd31e5c450b5cadbc
#
_entry.id   0b7467e6746d975dd31e5c450b5cadbc
#
_cell.length_a   1.000
_cell.length_b   1.000
_cell.length_c   1.000
_cell.angle_alpha   90.00
_cell.angle_beta   90.00
_cell.angle_gamma   90.00
#
_symmetry.space_group_name_H-M   'P 1'
#
loop_
_entity.id
_entity.type
_entity.pdbx_description
1 polymer ?
#
loop_
_entity_poly.entity_id
_entity_poly.type
_entity_poly.pdbx_seq_one_letter_code
_entity_poly.pdbx_strand_id
1 'polypeptide(L)'
;IATHYNLSAADAEQAKLDPQLVGSQCLMDYDLVIFQPFIQSLIDYIKVAFERYIAISPDKEVEQIILSGDAAGLPQLDKSLQHQMGLPVTLVNPFLSMRLSHSIDEEQLFKDAPQLMTACGLAMRSRTMTQIH
;
A
#
# COMPACT_ATOMS: atom_id res chain seq x y z
N ILE A 1 -7.75 -12.54 10.51
CA ILE A 1 -8.04 -11.61 11.61
C ILE A 1 -9.45 -11.86 12.13
N ALA A 2 -10.48 -11.61 11.32
CA ALA A 2 -11.88 -11.77 11.75
C ALA A 2 -12.15 -13.13 12.40
N THR A 3 -11.73 -14.21 11.77
CA THR A 3 -11.96 -15.59 12.25
C THR A 3 -11.14 -15.94 13.49
N HIS A 4 -9.91 -15.40 13.61
CA HIS A 4 -9.01 -15.74 14.71
C HIS A 4 -9.38 -15.01 16.01
N TYR A 5 -9.84 -13.77 15.90
CA TYR A 5 -10.21 -12.93 17.05
C TYR A 5 -11.72 -12.74 17.23
N ASN A 6 -12.54 -13.45 16.44
CA ASN A 6 -13.99 -13.35 16.47
C ASN A 6 -14.52 -11.91 16.31
N LEU A 7 -13.84 -11.14 15.46
CA LEU A 7 -14.17 -9.74 15.15
C LEU A 7 -15.17 -9.66 13.99
N SER A 8 -15.93 -8.57 13.93
CA SER A 8 -16.70 -8.25 12.74
C SER A 8 -15.78 -7.96 11.54
N ALA A 9 -16.30 -8.07 10.31
CA ALA A 9 -15.51 -7.76 9.11
C ALA A 9 -15.02 -6.31 9.10
N ALA A 10 -15.81 -5.37 9.62
CA ALA A 10 -15.44 -3.96 9.72
C ALA A 10 -14.33 -3.73 10.76
N ASP A 11 -14.45 -4.36 11.93
CA ASP A 11 -13.43 -4.24 12.99
C ASP A 11 -12.11 -4.91 12.57
N ALA A 12 -12.21 -6.03 11.84
CA ALA A 12 -11.03 -6.71 11.29
C ALA A 12 -10.30 -5.87 10.23
N GLU A 13 -11.03 -5.10 9.45
CA GLU A 13 -10.45 -4.18 8.46
C GLU A 13 -9.77 -2.99 9.14
N GLN A 14 -10.39 -2.41 10.16
CA GLN A 14 -9.77 -1.37 10.96
C GLN A 14 -8.52 -1.86 11.71
N ALA A 15 -8.54 -3.08 12.23
CA ALA A 15 -7.41 -3.69 12.93
C ALA A 15 -6.18 -3.90 12.03
N LYS A 16 -6.33 -3.96 10.71
CA LYS A 16 -5.20 -3.97 9.78
C LYS A 16 -4.42 -2.65 9.77
N LEU A 17 -5.14 -1.53 9.91
CA LEU A 17 -4.57 -0.19 9.85
C LEU A 17 -4.14 0.31 11.23
N ASP A 18 -4.86 -0.09 12.27
CA ASP A 18 -4.56 0.25 13.66
C ASP A 18 -4.66 -0.98 14.56
N PRO A 19 -3.56 -1.69 14.80
CA PRO A 19 -3.52 -2.87 15.66
C PRO A 19 -3.93 -2.62 17.11
N GLN A 20 -3.92 -1.36 17.59
CA GLN A 20 -4.30 -1.03 18.98
C GLN A 20 -5.77 -1.30 19.28
N LEU A 21 -6.62 -1.40 18.26
CA LEU A 21 -8.05 -1.71 18.42
C LEU A 21 -8.31 -3.14 18.90
N VAL A 22 -7.35 -4.04 18.83
CA VAL A 22 -7.51 -5.46 19.21
C VAL A 22 -7.30 -5.73 20.71
N GLY A 23 -6.96 -4.70 21.50
CA GLY A 23 -6.71 -4.78 22.94
C GLY A 23 -5.27 -5.14 23.33
N SER A 24 -4.81 -4.60 24.43
CA SER A 24 -3.38 -4.58 24.81
C SER A 24 -2.75 -5.97 25.03
N GLN A 25 -3.51 -7.00 25.37
CA GLN A 25 -3.02 -8.37 25.51
C GLN A 25 -2.94 -9.15 24.20
N CYS A 26 -3.75 -8.78 23.21
CA CYS A 26 -3.74 -9.38 21.87
C CYS A 26 -2.74 -8.74 20.89
N LEU A 27 -2.20 -7.56 21.22
CA LEU A 27 -1.33 -6.81 20.29
C LEU A 27 -0.04 -7.54 19.94
N MET A 28 0.61 -8.17 20.92
CA MET A 28 1.83 -8.94 20.65
C MET A 28 1.55 -10.19 19.83
N ASP A 29 0.46 -10.89 20.15
CA ASP A 29 0.06 -12.09 19.40
C ASP A 29 -0.42 -11.74 18.00
N TYR A 30 -1.15 -10.63 17.84
CA TYR A 30 -1.60 -10.15 16.54
C TYR A 30 -0.42 -9.79 15.63
N ASP A 31 0.53 -9.02 16.15
CA ASP A 31 1.70 -8.60 15.36
C ASP A 31 2.54 -9.82 14.94
N LEU A 32 2.89 -10.68 15.89
CA LEU A 32 3.80 -11.81 15.64
C LEU A 32 3.13 -12.96 14.87
N VAL A 33 1.86 -13.27 15.14
CA VAL A 33 1.21 -14.47 14.61
C VAL A 33 0.46 -14.22 13.32
N ILE A 34 -0.05 -13.00 13.12
CA ILE A 34 -0.88 -12.67 11.96
C ILE A 34 -0.22 -11.62 11.07
N PHE A 35 0.16 -10.47 11.64
CA PHE A 35 0.59 -9.33 10.84
C PHE A 35 1.97 -9.54 10.20
N GLN A 36 2.97 -9.93 10.97
CA GLN A 36 4.31 -10.17 10.46
C GLN A 36 4.38 -11.28 9.41
N PRO A 37 3.76 -12.47 9.60
CA PRO A 37 3.70 -13.49 8.56
C PRO A 37 2.97 -13.03 7.30
N PHE A 38 1.94 -12.19 7.43
CA PHE A 38 1.22 -11.64 6.29
C PHE A 38 2.11 -10.67 5.50
N ILE A 39 2.78 -9.74 6.17
CA ILE A 39 3.75 -8.83 5.54
C ILE A 39 4.86 -9.62 4.85
N GLN A 40 5.40 -10.65 5.51
CA GLN A 40 6.44 -11.49 4.92
C GLN A 40 5.94 -12.20 3.65
N SER A 41 4.72 -12.75 3.68
CA SER A 41 4.13 -13.38 2.48
C SER A 41 3.99 -12.40 1.31
N LEU A 42 3.56 -11.15 1.58
CA LEU A 42 3.50 -10.11 0.54
C LEU A 42 4.88 -9.83 -0.05
N ILE A 43 5.89 -9.70 0.80
CA ILE A 43 7.26 -9.45 0.36
C ILE A 43 7.78 -10.62 -0.49
N ASP A 44 7.50 -11.85 -0.11
CA ASP A 44 7.92 -13.04 -0.87
C ASP A 44 7.26 -13.08 -2.26
N TYR A 45 5.98 -12.72 -2.37
CA TYR A 45 5.32 -12.56 -3.68
C TYR A 45 5.98 -11.46 -4.53
N ILE A 46 6.31 -10.33 -3.93
CA ILE A 46 7.01 -9.24 -4.63
C ILE A 46 8.39 -9.69 -5.11
N LYS A 47 9.14 -10.41 -4.28
CA LYS A 47 10.45 -10.96 -4.65
C LYS A 47 10.36 -11.89 -5.86
N VAL A 48 9.41 -12.81 -5.85
CA VAL A 48 9.20 -13.73 -6.99
C VAL A 48 8.85 -12.95 -8.26
N ALA A 49 8.00 -11.93 -8.16
CA ALA A 49 7.67 -11.09 -9.29
C ALA A 49 8.90 -10.30 -9.81
N PHE A 50 9.71 -9.79 -8.90
CA PHE A 50 10.94 -9.07 -9.21
C PHE A 50 11.98 -9.97 -9.90
N GLU A 51 12.21 -11.17 -9.40
CA GLU A 51 13.11 -12.16 -10.01
C GLU A 51 12.67 -12.52 -11.44
N ARG A 52 11.36 -12.70 -11.64
CA ARG A 52 10.80 -12.93 -12.98
C ARG A 52 11.02 -11.74 -13.91
N TYR A 53 10.85 -10.53 -13.42
CA TYR A 53 11.09 -9.32 -14.21
C TYR A 53 12.55 -9.23 -14.66
N ILE A 54 13.51 -9.44 -13.76
CA ILE A 54 14.95 -9.44 -14.07
C ILE A 54 15.29 -10.54 -15.09
N ALA A 55 14.71 -11.72 -14.93
CA ALA A 55 14.94 -12.85 -15.85
C ALA A 55 14.48 -12.54 -17.29
N ILE A 56 13.41 -11.76 -17.45
CA ILE A 56 12.88 -11.35 -18.77
C ILE A 56 13.59 -10.11 -19.33
N SER A 57 14.13 -9.28 -18.45
CA SER A 57 14.73 -7.99 -18.82
C SER A 57 16.11 -7.82 -18.18
N PRO A 58 17.11 -8.66 -18.55
CA PRO A 58 18.41 -8.68 -17.88
C PRO A 58 19.22 -7.39 -18.06
N ASP A 59 18.95 -6.63 -19.11
CA ASP A 59 19.64 -5.37 -19.40
C ASP A 59 19.02 -4.14 -18.70
N LYS A 60 17.98 -4.34 -17.90
CA LYS A 60 17.29 -3.25 -17.19
C LYS A 60 17.55 -3.31 -15.69
N GLU A 61 18.08 -2.23 -15.17
CA GLU A 61 18.20 -2.04 -13.73
C GLU A 61 16.91 -1.47 -13.14
N VAL A 62 16.53 -1.96 -11.96
CA VAL A 62 15.41 -1.41 -11.19
C VAL A 62 16.00 -0.44 -10.17
N GLU A 63 15.66 0.82 -10.28
CA GLU A 63 16.19 1.88 -9.43
C GLU A 63 15.37 2.07 -8.15
N GLN A 64 14.05 1.83 -8.23
CA GLN A 64 13.15 2.00 -7.08
C GLN A 64 11.89 1.14 -7.22
N ILE A 65 11.22 0.94 -6.10
CA ILE A 65 9.91 0.28 -6.01
C ILE A 65 8.87 1.32 -5.61
N ILE A 66 7.78 1.39 -6.38
CA ILE A 66 6.65 2.27 -6.07
C ILE A 66 5.47 1.40 -5.65
N LEU A 67 4.99 1.59 -4.43
CA LEU A 67 3.83 0.89 -3.89
C LEU A 67 2.55 1.69 -4.15
N SER A 68 1.53 1.01 -4.65
CA SER A 68 0.19 1.57 -4.82
C SER A 68 -0.87 0.52 -4.48
N GLY A 69 -2.10 0.97 -4.25
CA GLY A 69 -3.22 0.11 -3.87
C GLY A 69 -3.41 0.05 -2.36
N ASP A 70 -4.42 -0.70 -1.97
CA ASP A 70 -4.92 -0.78 -0.58
C ASP A 70 -3.85 -1.31 0.40
N ALA A 71 -3.16 -2.38 0.02
CA ALA A 71 -2.10 -2.97 0.84
C ALA A 71 -0.85 -2.08 0.98
N ALA A 72 -0.67 -1.07 0.14
CA ALA A 72 0.48 -0.18 0.21
C ALA A 72 0.51 0.65 1.50
N GLY A 73 -0.67 0.92 2.09
CA GLY A 73 -0.83 1.64 3.35
C GLY A 73 -0.57 0.79 4.61
N LEU A 74 -0.24 -0.49 4.48
CA LEU A 74 0.03 -1.34 5.64
C LEU A 74 1.27 -0.86 6.41
N PRO A 75 1.18 -0.75 7.75
CA PRO A 75 2.31 -0.33 8.56
C PRO A 75 3.55 -1.20 8.30
N GLN A 76 4.71 -0.56 8.24
CA GLN A 76 6.03 -1.21 8.09
C GLN A 76 6.28 -1.99 6.78
N LEU A 77 5.30 -2.12 5.87
CA LEU A 77 5.49 -2.83 4.59
C LEU A 77 6.60 -2.18 3.75
N ASP A 78 6.58 -0.87 3.63
CA ASP A 78 7.57 -0.07 2.90
C ASP A 78 8.99 -0.29 3.44
N LYS A 79 9.17 -0.19 4.76
CA LYS A 79 10.46 -0.35 5.42
C LYS A 79 10.98 -1.78 5.33
N SER A 80 10.10 -2.77 5.56
CA SER A 80 10.46 -4.18 5.48
C SER A 80 10.85 -4.57 4.05
N LEU A 81 10.10 -4.08 3.07
CA LEU A 81 10.40 -4.31 1.65
C LEU A 81 11.73 -3.64 1.25
N GLN A 82 11.93 -2.38 1.64
CA GLN A 82 13.19 -1.67 1.39
C GLN A 82 14.38 -2.40 1.99
N HIS A 83 14.27 -2.87 3.22
CA HIS A 83 15.33 -3.62 3.90
C HIS A 83 15.64 -4.94 3.20
N GLN A 84 14.61 -5.67 2.74
CA GLN A 84 14.79 -7.00 2.14
C GLN A 84 15.19 -6.95 0.66
N MET A 85 14.79 -5.91 -0.08
CA MET A 85 15.09 -5.75 -1.51
C MET A 85 16.36 -4.93 -1.75
N GLY A 86 16.78 -4.12 -0.78
CA GLY A 86 17.92 -3.22 -0.93
C GLY A 86 17.66 -2.06 -1.89
N LEU A 87 16.40 -1.80 -2.24
CA LEU A 87 15.98 -0.74 -3.16
C LEU A 87 15.13 0.30 -2.43
N PRO A 88 15.19 1.58 -2.82
CA PRO A 88 14.28 2.60 -2.30
C PRO A 88 12.83 2.21 -2.58
N VAL A 89 11.99 2.31 -1.55
CA VAL A 89 10.56 2.04 -1.65
C VAL A 89 9.79 3.32 -1.35
N THR A 90 8.87 3.69 -2.23
CA THR A 90 8.06 4.91 -2.10
C THR A 90 6.59 4.57 -2.25
N LEU A 91 5.74 5.13 -1.39
CA LEU A 91 4.30 5.08 -1.58
C LEU A 91 3.88 6.12 -2.62
N VAL A 92 3.03 5.70 -3.56
CA VAL A 92 2.51 6.61 -4.57
C VAL A 92 1.56 7.62 -3.94
N ASN A 93 1.69 8.88 -4.33
CA ASN A 93 0.71 9.92 -4.01
C ASN A 93 0.42 10.74 -5.28
N PRO A 94 -0.73 10.53 -5.92
CA PRO A 94 -1.10 11.25 -7.15
C PRO A 94 -1.46 12.73 -6.91
N PHE A 95 -1.65 13.14 -5.66
CA PHE A 95 -2.14 14.48 -5.31
C PHE A 95 -1.03 15.51 -5.06
N LEU A 96 0.24 15.09 -5.00
CA LEU A 96 1.38 15.98 -4.66
C LEU A 96 1.49 17.21 -5.56
N SER A 97 1.06 17.11 -6.81
CA SER A 97 1.09 18.21 -7.79
C SER A 97 -0.28 18.83 -8.09
N MET A 98 -1.33 18.40 -7.38
CA MET A 98 -2.69 18.87 -7.59
C MET A 98 -3.04 20.02 -6.64
N ARG A 99 -3.87 20.94 -7.11
CA ARG A 99 -4.50 21.93 -6.22
C ARG A 99 -5.71 21.29 -5.56
N LEU A 100 -5.70 21.26 -4.24
CA LEU A 100 -6.80 20.73 -3.44
C LEU A 100 -7.77 21.86 -3.07
N SER A 101 -9.06 21.52 -2.96
CA SER A 101 -10.06 22.44 -2.43
C SER A 101 -9.88 22.56 -0.91
N HIS A 102 -10.12 23.74 -0.36
CA HIS A 102 -10.08 24.00 1.09
C HIS A 102 -11.09 23.17 1.91
N SER A 103 -12.05 22.52 1.25
CA SER A 103 -13.03 21.64 1.90
C SER A 103 -12.55 20.20 2.05
N ILE A 104 -11.36 19.87 1.53
CA ILE A 104 -10.78 18.51 1.58
C ILE A 104 -9.87 18.43 2.78
N ASP A 105 -10.02 17.34 3.55
CA ASP A 105 -9.08 16.97 4.58
C ASP A 105 -7.82 16.37 3.91
N GLU A 106 -6.76 17.16 3.89
CA GLU A 106 -5.51 16.79 3.23
C GLU A 106 -4.84 15.60 3.93
N GLU A 107 -4.93 15.51 5.27
CA GLU A 107 -4.30 14.44 6.02
C GLU A 107 -4.94 13.10 5.68
N GLN A 108 -6.26 13.05 5.64
CA GLN A 108 -6.99 11.84 5.26
C GLN A 108 -6.76 11.49 3.79
N LEU A 109 -6.78 12.48 2.91
CA LEU A 109 -6.52 12.27 1.48
C LEU A 109 -5.13 11.67 1.23
N PHE A 110 -4.12 12.12 1.96
CA PHE A 110 -2.75 11.59 1.79
C PHE A 110 -2.59 10.18 2.34
N LYS A 111 -3.33 9.82 3.38
CA LYS A 111 -3.40 8.43 3.87
C LYS A 111 -4.03 7.49 2.83
N ASP A 112 -5.07 7.97 2.16
CA ASP A 112 -5.80 7.21 1.15
C ASP A 112 -5.16 7.27 -0.25
N ALA A 113 -4.18 8.14 -0.46
CA ALA A 113 -3.56 8.40 -1.76
C ALA A 113 -3.12 7.15 -2.53
N PRO A 114 -2.48 6.14 -1.92
CA PRO A 114 -2.08 4.94 -2.63
C PRO A 114 -3.24 4.14 -3.23
N GLN A 115 -4.41 4.16 -2.59
CA GLN A 115 -5.61 3.46 -3.04
C GLN A 115 -6.30 4.19 -4.20
N LEU A 116 -6.16 5.52 -4.24
CA LEU A 116 -6.85 6.39 -5.19
C LEU A 116 -6.13 6.54 -6.54
N MET A 117 -4.97 5.91 -6.72
CA MET A 117 -4.15 6.03 -7.93
C MET A 117 -4.93 5.67 -9.21
N THR A 118 -5.67 4.57 -9.19
CA THR A 118 -6.47 4.14 -10.34
C THR A 118 -7.59 5.13 -10.65
N ALA A 119 -8.30 5.61 -9.64
CA ALA A 119 -9.37 6.59 -9.81
C ALA A 119 -8.84 7.91 -10.39
N CYS A 120 -7.70 8.39 -9.89
CA CYS A 120 -7.01 9.56 -10.44
C CYS A 120 -6.63 9.38 -11.91
N GLY A 121 -6.04 8.24 -12.26
CA GLY A 121 -5.66 7.93 -13.63
C GLY A 121 -6.86 7.90 -14.58
N LEU A 122 -7.99 7.32 -14.14
CA LEU A 122 -9.24 7.32 -14.91
C LEU A 122 -9.82 8.72 -15.09
N ALA A 123 -9.83 9.53 -14.03
CA ALA A 123 -10.31 10.91 -14.09
C ALA A 123 -9.47 11.78 -15.04
N MET A 124 -8.17 11.56 -15.09
CA MET A 124 -7.27 12.27 -16.01
C MET A 124 -7.51 11.91 -17.48
N ARG A 125 -7.90 10.67 -17.79
CA ARG A 125 -8.20 10.25 -19.17
C ARG A 125 -9.37 11.03 -19.80
N SER A 126 -10.39 11.38 -19.02
CA SER A 126 -11.53 12.14 -19.50
C SER A 126 -11.15 13.54 -19.97
N ARG A 127 -10.14 14.16 -19.38
CA ARG A 127 -9.64 15.50 -19.78
C ARG A 127 -8.89 15.47 -21.10
N THR A 128 -8.20 14.39 -21.41
CA THR A 128 -7.45 14.24 -22.67
C THR A 128 -8.39 14.07 -23.87
N MET A 129 -9.58 13.49 -23.66
CA MET A 129 -10.58 13.33 -24.73
C MET A 129 -11.31 14.63 -25.12
N THR A 130 -11.33 15.61 -24.22
CA THR A 130 -12.02 16.91 -24.47
C THR A 130 -11.16 17.90 -25.27
N GLN A 131 -9.88 17.62 -25.49
CA GLN A 131 -8.98 18.49 -26.27
C GLN A 131 -8.81 18.07 -27.74
N ILE A 132 -9.54 17.05 -28.21
CA ILE A 132 -9.46 16.55 -29.59
C ILE A 132 -10.70 16.99 -30.43
N HIS A 133 -11.32 18.09 -30.07
CA HIS A 133 -12.39 18.69 -30.92
C HIS A 133 -12.06 20.13 -31.25
#